data_be70f5e3717ce0a9529699f152e35a5f
#
_entry.id   be70f5e3717ce0a9529699f152e35a5f
#
_cell.length_a   1.000
_cell.length_b   1.000
_cell.length_c   1.000
_cell.angle_alpha   90.00
_cell.angle_beta   90.00
_cell.angle_gamma   90.00
#
_symmetry.space_group_name_H-M   'P 1'
#
loop_
_entity.id
_entity.type
_entity.pdbx_description
1 polymer ?
#
loop_
_entity_poly.entity_id
_entity_poly.type
_entity_poly.pdbx_seq_one_letter_code
_entity_poly.pdbx_strand_id
1 'polypeptide(L)'
;MNEHNEKPDSGDVIREGVSQSGWLASIRWRLVVCMLVSQMIMTGISWIVLKADTPDVVTFDMKGTWDIFMQQSAQQNLDEAKAKALVTRFNLAMSDSLTDWQKKHNVIILVQPAVVSAQQDITTDIRNAIAVRMQEGK
;
A
#
# COMPACT_ATOMS: atom_id res chain seq x y z
N MET A 1 75.57 -45.44 49.47
CA MET A 1 74.46 -46.30 49.86
C MET A 1 73.43 -45.46 50.51
N ASN A 2 72.32 -45.34 49.91
CA ASN A 2 71.00 -44.77 50.19
C ASN A 2 70.53 -43.73 49.13
N GLU A 3 69.71 -44.28 48.30
CA GLU A 3 68.85 -43.59 47.43
C GLU A 3 67.81 -42.73 48.17
N HIS A 4 67.70 -41.50 47.85
CA HIS A 4 66.53 -40.72 48.28
C HIS A 4 65.73 -40.37 47.00
N ASN A 5 64.66 -41.11 46.93
CA ASN A 5 63.67 -40.94 45.89
C ASN A 5 62.80 -39.72 46.27
N GLU A 6 62.94 -38.63 45.51
CA GLU A 6 62.10 -37.44 45.65
C GLU A 6 61.16 -37.34 44.49
N LYS A 7 59.91 -37.49 44.79
CA LYS A 7 58.76 -37.45 43.86
C LYS A 7 58.41 -36.01 43.57
N PRO A 8 58.37 -35.56 42.29
CA PRO A 8 57.87 -34.22 41.98
C PRO A 8 56.33 -34.23 42.09
N ASP A 9 55.86 -33.30 42.86
CA ASP A 9 54.47 -32.93 43.05
C ASP A 9 53.86 -32.40 41.74
N SER A 10 52.91 -33.15 41.24
CA SER A 10 52.13 -32.83 40.03
C SER A 10 50.77 -32.32 40.45
N GLY A 11 50.69 -31.04 40.80
CA GLY A 11 49.39 -30.51 41.16
C GLY A 11 49.30 -29.01 41.10
N ASP A 12 49.32 -28.42 39.92
CA ASP A 12 48.71 -27.09 39.76
C ASP A 12 48.81 -26.55 38.31
N VAL A 13 48.32 -27.29 37.32
CA VAL A 13 48.14 -26.74 35.95
C VAL A 13 46.88 -27.26 35.29
N ILE A 14 45.74 -27.17 35.99
CA ILE A 14 44.43 -27.31 35.30
C ILE A 14 43.39 -26.53 36.06
N ARG A 15 43.34 -25.21 35.96
CA ARG A 15 42.13 -24.48 36.42
C ARG A 15 41.96 -23.05 35.82
N GLU A 16 42.42 -22.79 34.63
CA GLU A 16 42.15 -21.50 33.96
C GLU A 16 41.42 -21.62 32.61
N GLY A 17 40.75 -22.73 32.35
CA GLY A 17 40.09 -22.95 31.04
C GLY A 17 38.55 -22.87 31.04
N VAL A 18 37.85 -22.59 32.14
CA VAL A 18 36.40 -22.83 32.22
C VAL A 18 35.54 -21.55 32.34
N SER A 19 36.15 -20.38 32.50
CA SER A 19 35.34 -19.15 32.73
C SER A 19 35.09 -18.28 31.51
N GLN A 20 35.75 -18.52 30.38
CA GLN A 20 35.58 -17.65 29.18
C GLN A 20 34.50 -18.12 28.21
N SER A 21 34.02 -19.36 28.30
CA SER A 21 33.01 -19.89 27.39
C SER A 21 31.59 -19.36 27.64
N GLY A 22 31.28 -19.03 28.88
CA GLY A 22 29.94 -18.53 29.24
C GLY A 22 29.67 -17.10 28.79
N TRP A 23 30.69 -16.24 28.85
CA TRP A 23 30.56 -14.84 28.42
C TRP A 23 30.48 -14.71 26.89
N LEU A 24 31.31 -15.44 26.18
CA LEU A 24 31.26 -15.48 24.70
C LEU A 24 29.94 -16.10 24.18
N ALA A 25 29.40 -17.10 24.90
CA ALA A 25 28.09 -17.67 24.55
C ALA A 25 26.96 -16.67 24.77
N SER A 26 27.00 -15.86 25.83
CA SER A 26 25.97 -14.83 26.07
C SER A 26 26.04 -13.66 25.08
N ILE A 27 27.23 -13.28 24.63
CA ILE A 27 27.43 -12.26 23.58
C ILE A 27 26.90 -12.77 22.23
N ARG A 28 27.25 -14.01 21.89
CA ARG A 28 26.74 -14.63 20.65
C ARG A 28 25.24 -14.76 20.65
N TRP A 29 24.64 -15.12 21.77
CA TRP A 29 23.18 -15.18 21.92
C TRP A 29 22.52 -13.80 21.77
N ARG A 30 23.11 -12.75 22.35
CA ARG A 30 22.60 -11.38 22.19
C ARG A 30 22.68 -10.90 20.74
N LEU A 31 23.76 -11.22 20.03
CA LEU A 31 23.89 -10.88 18.61
C LEU A 31 22.86 -11.61 17.74
N VAL A 32 22.60 -12.90 18.02
CA VAL A 32 21.56 -13.68 17.35
C VAL A 32 20.18 -13.09 17.60
N VAL A 33 19.87 -12.73 18.85
CA VAL A 33 18.58 -12.09 19.18
C VAL A 33 18.43 -10.74 18.51
N CYS A 34 19.47 -9.89 18.50
CA CYS A 34 19.43 -8.61 17.79
C CYS A 34 19.21 -8.81 16.29
N MET A 35 19.85 -9.81 15.69
CA MET A 35 19.68 -10.11 14.27
C MET A 35 18.25 -10.58 13.95
N LEU A 36 17.66 -11.43 14.80
CA LEU A 36 16.28 -11.89 14.66
C LEU A 36 15.27 -10.74 14.81
N VAL A 37 15.46 -9.86 15.80
CA VAL A 37 14.61 -8.69 16.00
C VAL A 37 14.70 -7.74 14.80
N SER A 38 15.90 -7.47 14.31
CA SER A 38 16.10 -6.65 13.09
C SER A 38 15.38 -7.25 11.89
N GLN A 39 15.46 -8.57 11.71
CA GLN A 39 14.78 -9.27 10.61
C GLN A 39 13.24 -9.16 10.73
N MET A 40 12.70 -9.29 11.97
CA MET A 40 11.26 -9.12 12.20
C MET A 40 10.78 -7.70 11.87
N ILE A 41 11.56 -6.67 12.25
CA ILE A 41 11.23 -5.28 11.96
C ILE A 41 11.24 -5.04 10.45
N MET A 42 12.27 -5.49 9.73
CA MET A 42 12.36 -5.34 8.28
C MET A 42 11.23 -6.06 7.55
N THR A 43 10.88 -7.28 7.98
CA THR A 43 9.75 -8.02 7.41
C THR A 43 8.42 -7.33 7.67
N GLY A 44 8.22 -6.78 8.87
CA GLY A 44 7.01 -6.02 9.22
C GLY A 44 6.85 -4.75 8.39
N ILE A 45 7.91 -3.97 8.20
CA ILE A 45 7.91 -2.78 7.35
C ILE A 45 7.62 -3.14 5.90
N SER A 46 8.28 -4.18 5.35
CA SER A 46 8.02 -4.66 3.99
C SER A 46 6.55 -5.04 3.78
N TRP A 47 5.94 -5.72 4.74
CA TRP A 47 4.53 -6.11 4.65
C TRP A 47 3.60 -4.89 4.60
N ILE A 48 3.85 -3.89 5.45
CA ILE A 48 3.03 -2.65 5.49
C ILE A 48 3.16 -1.88 4.17
N VAL A 49 4.38 -1.74 3.64
CA VAL A 49 4.65 -1.05 2.37
C VAL A 49 3.99 -1.79 1.20
N LEU A 50 4.15 -3.12 1.09
CA LEU A 50 3.51 -3.89 0.02
C LEU A 50 1.98 -3.79 0.05
N LYS A 51 1.38 -3.75 1.23
CA LYS A 51 -0.08 -3.65 1.37
C LYS A 51 -0.61 -2.24 1.07
N ALA A 52 0.20 -1.22 1.30
CA ALA A 52 -0.15 0.17 0.98
C ALA A 52 -0.05 0.50 -0.52
N ASP A 53 0.78 -0.24 -1.27
CA ASP A 53 1.05 0.02 -2.69
C ASP A 53 0.12 -0.75 -3.66
N THR A 54 -0.72 -1.69 -3.18
CA THR A 54 -1.67 -2.38 -4.07
C THR A 54 -2.93 -1.53 -4.26
N PRO A 55 -3.15 -0.94 -5.45
CA PRO A 55 -4.35 -0.17 -5.72
C PRO A 55 -5.57 -1.08 -5.72
N ASP A 56 -6.63 -0.67 -5.05
CA ASP A 56 -7.93 -1.33 -5.14
C ASP A 56 -8.55 -1.11 -6.52
N VAL A 57 -9.33 -2.08 -6.99
CA VAL A 57 -10.05 -1.99 -8.27
C VAL A 57 -11.50 -1.62 -8.01
N VAL A 58 -11.97 -0.55 -8.64
CA VAL A 58 -13.34 -0.07 -8.55
C VAL A 58 -13.98 0.07 -9.92
N THR A 59 -15.30 0.11 -9.99
CA THR A 59 -16.04 0.22 -11.25
C THR A 59 -16.81 1.53 -11.35
N PHE A 60 -16.91 2.04 -12.59
CA PHE A 60 -17.66 3.22 -12.94
C PHE A 60 -18.54 2.97 -14.17
N ASP A 61 -19.86 3.26 -14.06
CA ASP A 61 -20.79 3.21 -15.19
C ASP A 61 -20.69 4.49 -16.03
N MET A 62 -19.73 4.51 -16.93
CA MET A 62 -19.52 5.60 -17.86
C MET A 62 -20.72 5.79 -18.79
N LYS A 63 -21.25 4.68 -19.32
CA LYS A 63 -22.37 4.73 -20.28
C LYS A 63 -23.64 5.29 -19.65
N GLY A 64 -24.06 4.75 -18.50
CA GLY A 64 -25.24 5.25 -17.81
C GLY A 64 -25.10 6.70 -17.34
N THR A 65 -23.90 7.13 -16.98
CA THR A 65 -23.61 8.53 -16.62
C THR A 65 -23.78 9.45 -17.83
N TRP A 66 -23.25 9.04 -18.99
CA TRP A 66 -23.40 9.76 -20.25
C TRP A 66 -24.85 9.82 -20.72
N ASP A 67 -25.58 8.70 -20.67
CA ASP A 67 -26.99 8.61 -21.08
C ASP A 67 -27.88 9.56 -20.27
N ILE A 68 -27.68 9.62 -18.95
CA ILE A 68 -28.38 10.55 -18.06
C ILE A 68 -28.07 12.01 -18.42
N PHE A 69 -26.82 12.35 -18.67
CA PHE A 69 -26.41 13.70 -19.07
C PHE A 69 -27.07 14.10 -20.40
N MET A 70 -27.04 13.22 -21.40
CA MET A 70 -27.65 13.48 -22.71
C MET A 70 -29.17 13.67 -22.59
N GLN A 71 -29.83 12.84 -21.78
CA GLN A 71 -31.28 12.98 -21.55
C GLN A 71 -31.63 14.32 -20.89
N GLN A 72 -30.86 14.75 -19.88
CA GLN A 72 -31.08 16.03 -19.21
C GLN A 72 -30.76 17.22 -20.14
N SER A 73 -29.72 17.11 -20.97
CA SER A 73 -29.35 18.15 -21.92
C SER A 73 -30.36 18.35 -23.05
N ALA A 74 -30.96 17.26 -23.50
CA ALA A 74 -32.00 17.32 -24.56
C ALA A 74 -33.25 18.08 -24.12
N GLN A 75 -33.55 18.12 -22.82
CA GLN A 75 -34.68 18.84 -22.25
C GLN A 75 -34.49 20.38 -22.22
N GLN A 76 -33.25 20.85 -22.37
CA GLN A 76 -32.90 22.26 -22.20
C GLN A 76 -33.07 23.10 -23.48
N ASN A 77 -33.43 22.50 -24.63
CA ASN A 77 -33.59 23.18 -25.94
C ASN A 77 -32.45 24.15 -26.24
N LEU A 78 -31.23 23.72 -26.01
CA LEU A 78 -30.01 24.52 -26.24
C LEU A 78 -29.74 24.71 -27.75
N ASP A 79 -29.22 25.87 -28.12
CA ASP A 79 -28.63 26.03 -29.45
C ASP A 79 -27.37 25.18 -29.62
N GLU A 80 -26.95 24.93 -30.84
CA GLU A 80 -25.82 24.03 -31.15
C GLU A 80 -24.52 24.48 -30.46
N ALA A 81 -24.23 25.78 -30.40
CA ALA A 81 -23.03 26.29 -29.77
C ALA A 81 -23.01 26.05 -28.26
N LYS A 82 -24.15 26.28 -27.59
CA LYS A 82 -24.31 26.03 -26.16
C LYS A 82 -24.29 24.53 -25.85
N ALA A 83 -24.94 23.71 -26.69
CA ALA A 83 -24.91 22.26 -26.55
C ALA A 83 -23.48 21.72 -26.62
N LYS A 84 -22.69 22.17 -27.59
CA LYS A 84 -21.27 21.78 -27.73
C LYS A 84 -20.43 22.23 -26.52
N ALA A 85 -20.62 23.46 -26.06
CA ALA A 85 -19.92 23.95 -24.86
C ALA A 85 -20.28 23.15 -23.60
N LEU A 86 -21.54 22.76 -23.42
CA LEU A 86 -22.02 21.97 -22.32
C LEU A 86 -21.40 20.55 -22.34
N VAL A 87 -21.35 19.91 -23.52
CA VAL A 87 -20.70 18.58 -23.67
C VAL A 87 -19.21 18.66 -23.35
N THR A 88 -18.50 19.68 -23.84
CA THR A 88 -17.07 19.86 -23.56
C THR A 88 -16.84 20.01 -22.06
N ARG A 89 -17.64 20.83 -21.40
CA ARG A 89 -17.56 21.04 -19.95
C ARG A 89 -17.86 19.78 -19.14
N PHE A 90 -18.87 19.02 -19.55
CA PHE A 90 -19.18 17.73 -18.92
C PHE A 90 -18.01 16.75 -19.04
N ASN A 91 -17.39 16.64 -20.23
CA ASN A 91 -16.23 15.77 -20.43
C ASN A 91 -15.05 16.16 -19.54
N LEU A 92 -14.76 17.45 -19.40
CA LEU A 92 -13.73 17.94 -18.50
C LEU A 92 -14.06 17.61 -17.04
N ALA A 93 -15.28 17.92 -16.60
CA ALA A 93 -15.73 17.64 -15.24
C ALA A 93 -15.67 16.15 -14.91
N MET A 94 -16.03 15.28 -15.84
CA MET A 94 -15.95 13.82 -15.69
C MET A 94 -14.49 13.36 -15.60
N SER A 95 -13.64 13.79 -16.51
CA SER A 95 -12.21 13.43 -16.52
C SER A 95 -11.50 13.86 -15.24
N ASP A 96 -11.74 15.10 -14.79
CA ASP A 96 -11.15 15.64 -13.56
C ASP A 96 -11.66 14.89 -12.33
N SER A 97 -12.97 14.59 -12.28
CA SER A 97 -13.56 13.85 -11.15
C SER A 97 -12.99 12.44 -11.03
N LEU A 98 -12.82 11.74 -12.14
CA LEU A 98 -12.20 10.41 -12.16
C LEU A 98 -10.73 10.46 -11.74
N THR A 99 -9.98 11.44 -12.27
CA THR A 99 -8.56 11.62 -11.94
C THR A 99 -8.35 11.93 -10.45
N ASP A 100 -9.15 12.82 -9.90
CA ASP A 100 -9.05 13.20 -8.49
C ASP A 100 -9.46 12.05 -7.56
N TRP A 101 -10.51 11.29 -7.93
CA TRP A 101 -10.90 10.10 -7.19
C TRP A 101 -9.80 9.06 -7.17
N GLN A 102 -9.22 8.77 -8.34
CA GLN A 102 -8.13 7.81 -8.48
C GLN A 102 -6.93 8.18 -7.61
N LYS A 103 -6.51 9.44 -7.65
CA LYS A 103 -5.38 9.94 -6.84
C LYS A 103 -5.67 9.89 -5.34
N LYS A 104 -6.88 10.29 -4.95
CA LYS A 104 -7.28 10.38 -3.54
C LYS A 104 -7.38 9.01 -2.86
N HIS A 105 -7.85 7.99 -3.58
CA HIS A 105 -8.13 6.68 -3.02
C HIS A 105 -7.11 5.61 -3.43
N ASN A 106 -6.12 5.96 -4.26
CA ASN A 106 -5.13 5.02 -4.82
C ASN A 106 -5.80 3.80 -5.46
N VAL A 107 -6.75 4.03 -6.39
CA VAL A 107 -7.55 2.99 -7.03
C VAL A 107 -7.34 2.93 -8.54
N ILE A 108 -7.62 1.77 -9.13
CA ILE A 108 -7.77 1.60 -10.58
C ILE A 108 -9.26 1.61 -10.91
N ILE A 109 -9.69 2.56 -11.73
CA ILE A 109 -11.09 2.68 -12.14
C ILE A 109 -11.29 1.93 -13.46
N LEU A 110 -12.18 0.93 -13.46
CA LEU A 110 -12.58 0.19 -14.64
C LEU A 110 -14.01 0.57 -15.04
N VAL A 111 -14.29 0.52 -16.36
CA VAL A 111 -15.65 0.69 -16.83
C VAL A 111 -16.46 -0.59 -16.62
N GLN A 112 -17.72 -0.50 -16.19
CA GLN A 112 -18.56 -1.66 -15.86
C GLN A 112 -18.57 -2.77 -16.92
N PRO A 113 -18.67 -2.51 -18.23
CA PRO A 113 -18.65 -3.57 -19.24
C PRO A 113 -17.36 -4.40 -19.30
N ALA A 114 -16.27 -3.91 -18.73
CA ALA A 114 -14.97 -4.60 -18.72
C ALA A 114 -14.79 -5.53 -17.51
N VAL A 115 -15.76 -5.57 -16.58
CA VAL A 115 -15.64 -6.30 -15.32
C VAL A 115 -16.72 -7.37 -15.20
N VAL A 116 -16.28 -8.61 -15.00
CA VAL A 116 -17.18 -9.78 -14.86
C VAL A 116 -17.52 -10.07 -13.40
N SER A 117 -16.71 -9.59 -12.46
CA SER A 117 -16.89 -9.80 -11.02
C SER A 117 -17.42 -8.55 -10.31
N ALA A 118 -18.16 -8.76 -9.21
CA ALA A 118 -18.66 -7.67 -8.39
C ALA A 118 -17.48 -6.90 -7.75
N GLN A 119 -17.26 -5.68 -8.20
CA GLN A 119 -16.32 -4.72 -7.63
C GLN A 119 -17.11 -3.57 -6.99
N GLN A 120 -16.46 -2.78 -6.16
CA GLN A 120 -17.08 -1.58 -5.57
C GLN A 120 -17.45 -0.60 -6.70
N ASP A 121 -18.74 -0.23 -6.76
CA ASP A 121 -19.26 0.74 -7.72
C ASP A 121 -19.16 2.15 -7.14
N ILE A 122 -18.42 3.03 -7.81
CA ILE A 122 -18.23 4.43 -7.42
C ILE A 122 -19.06 5.40 -8.29
N THR A 123 -19.97 4.89 -9.11
CA THR A 123 -20.73 5.70 -10.09
C THR A 123 -21.47 6.86 -9.43
N THR A 124 -22.10 6.64 -8.27
CA THR A 124 -22.83 7.69 -7.56
C THR A 124 -21.92 8.80 -7.07
N ASP A 125 -20.74 8.45 -6.53
CA ASP A 125 -19.79 9.42 -6.02
C ASP A 125 -19.21 10.28 -7.15
N ILE A 126 -18.86 9.64 -8.26
CA ILE A 126 -18.38 10.36 -9.45
C ILE A 126 -19.45 11.27 -10.05
N ARG A 127 -20.72 10.81 -10.15
CA ARG A 127 -21.83 11.66 -10.62
C ARG A 127 -22.03 12.89 -9.74
N ASN A 128 -21.94 12.74 -8.43
CA ASN A 128 -22.03 13.86 -7.49
C ASN A 128 -20.86 14.85 -7.70
N ALA A 129 -19.65 14.35 -7.84
CA ALA A 129 -18.47 15.18 -8.10
C ALA A 129 -18.57 15.95 -9.44
N ILE A 130 -19.08 15.30 -10.49
CA ILE A 130 -19.35 15.95 -11.79
C ILE A 130 -20.41 17.04 -11.60
N ALA A 131 -21.51 16.77 -10.89
CA ALA A 131 -22.57 17.75 -10.67
C ALA A 131 -22.06 19.02 -9.96
N VAL A 132 -21.23 18.88 -8.95
CA VAL A 132 -20.59 20.01 -8.25
C VAL A 132 -19.74 20.84 -9.21
N ARG A 133 -18.85 20.19 -9.99
CA ARG A 133 -17.97 20.88 -10.97
C ARG A 133 -18.78 21.58 -12.08
N MET A 134 -19.88 20.97 -12.49
CA MET A 134 -20.79 21.56 -13.46
C MET A 134 -21.53 22.80 -12.92
N GLN A 135 -21.70 22.95 -11.61
CA GLN A 135 -22.28 24.13 -10.98
C GLN A 135 -21.24 25.24 -10.77
N GLU A 136 -20.04 24.91 -10.35
CA GLU A 136 -18.95 25.88 -10.05
C GLU A 136 -18.45 26.63 -11.30
N GLY A 137 -18.55 26.05 -12.45
CA GLY A 137 -18.12 26.66 -13.72
C GLY A 137 -19.19 27.54 -14.41
N LYS A 138 -20.19 28.05 -13.70
CA LYS A 138 -21.18 29.01 -14.25
C LYS A 138 -20.68 30.43 -14.21
#